data_8881c2db692c1396e59cc62e7cb62efa
#
_entry.id   8881c2db692c1396e59cc62e7cb62efa
#
_cell.length_a   1.000
_cell.length_b   1.000
_cell.length_c   1.000
_cell.angle_alpha   90.00
_cell.angle_beta   90.00
_cell.angle_gamma   90.00
#
_symmetry.space_group_name_H-M   'P 1'
#
loop_
_entity.id
_entity.type
_entity.pdbx_description
1 polymer ?
#
loop_
_entity_poly.entity_id
_entity_poly.type
_entity_poly.pdbx_seq_one_letter_code
_entity_poly.pdbx_strand_id
1 'polypeptide(L)'
;MIDVKTAVRNAMKYLQEFHEFIPARAVRLEETDYDDSGHFLITLSTLDVEDPEAAGGVVGRLIPQLAYKRTYKVFRIDGDTGEVKSMKVRQLQPVD
;
A
#
# COMPACT_ATOMS: atom_id res chain seq x y z
N MET A 1 -20.28 14.22 1.55
CA MET A 1 -18.97 13.82 1.02
C MET A 1 -17.93 13.79 2.13
N ILE A 2 -17.14 12.74 2.21
CA ILE A 2 -16.06 12.67 3.18
C ILE A 2 -14.87 13.51 2.69
N ASP A 3 -13.95 13.84 3.59
CA ASP A 3 -12.71 14.51 3.20
C ASP A 3 -11.60 13.49 2.91
N VAL A 4 -10.50 13.97 2.34
CA VAL A 4 -9.38 13.10 1.97
C VAL A 4 -8.73 12.43 3.20
N LYS A 5 -8.71 13.12 4.32
CA LYS A 5 -8.13 12.55 5.56
C LYS A 5 -8.95 11.35 6.04
N THR A 6 -10.27 11.46 5.95
CA THR A 6 -11.16 10.35 6.30
C THR A 6 -10.94 9.17 5.35
N ALA A 7 -10.77 9.45 4.06
CA ALA A 7 -10.48 8.40 3.07
C ALA A 7 -9.15 7.69 3.41
N VAL A 8 -8.13 8.46 3.77
CA VAL A 8 -6.83 7.88 4.16
C VAL A 8 -6.97 7.00 5.42
N ARG A 9 -7.69 7.49 6.42
CA ARG A 9 -7.92 6.70 7.65
C ARG A 9 -8.64 5.40 7.35
N ASN A 10 -9.65 5.47 6.48
CA ASN A 10 -10.42 4.27 6.10
C ASN A 10 -9.57 3.28 5.34
N ALA A 11 -8.68 3.75 4.47
CA ALA A 11 -7.74 2.90 3.76
C ALA A 11 -6.78 2.19 4.73
N MET A 12 -6.24 2.94 5.69
CA MET A 12 -5.33 2.38 6.69
C MET A 12 -6.03 1.36 7.58
N LYS A 13 -7.25 1.66 7.99
CA LYS A 13 -8.07 0.76 8.79
C LYS A 13 -8.37 -0.53 8.03
N TYR A 14 -8.72 -0.42 6.77
CA TYR A 14 -9.00 -1.57 5.91
C TYR A 14 -7.75 -2.46 5.79
N LEU A 15 -6.60 -1.86 5.55
CA LEU A 15 -5.35 -2.59 5.47
C LEU A 15 -5.06 -3.33 6.77
N GLN A 16 -5.31 -2.69 7.91
CA GLN A 16 -5.09 -3.28 9.22
C GLN A 16 -6.03 -4.46 9.51
N GLU A 17 -7.24 -4.42 8.99
CA GLU A 17 -8.20 -5.51 9.14
C GLU A 17 -7.73 -6.79 8.45
N PHE A 18 -6.87 -6.66 7.44
CA PHE A 18 -6.30 -7.80 6.73
C PHE A 18 -4.87 -8.12 7.16
N HIS A 19 -4.46 -7.58 8.30
CA HIS A 19 -3.10 -7.74 8.81
C HIS A 19 -2.64 -9.20 8.92
N GLU A 20 -3.52 -10.12 9.28
CA GLU A 20 -3.17 -11.55 9.39
C GLU A 20 -2.89 -12.20 8.02
N PHE A 21 -3.37 -11.60 6.94
CA PHE A 21 -3.14 -12.08 5.58
C PHE A 21 -2.10 -11.25 4.84
N ILE A 22 -2.04 -9.96 5.17
CA ILE A 22 -1.18 -8.99 4.49
C ILE A 22 -0.40 -8.24 5.56
N PRO A 23 0.84 -8.64 5.84
CA PRO A 23 1.66 -7.92 6.83
C PRO A 23 1.81 -6.46 6.42
N ALA A 24 1.42 -5.56 7.31
CA ALA A 24 1.47 -4.13 7.05
C ALA A 24 2.48 -3.48 7.99
N ARG A 25 3.73 -3.42 7.54
CA ARG A 25 4.82 -2.77 8.28
C ARG A 25 5.17 -1.44 7.64
N ALA A 26 5.52 -0.48 8.47
CA ALA A 26 5.98 0.84 8.00
C ALA A 26 5.04 1.41 6.94
N VAL A 27 3.75 1.41 7.24
CA VAL A 27 2.73 1.91 6.33
C VAL A 27 2.98 3.39 6.08
N ARG A 28 2.97 3.77 4.81
CA ARG A 28 3.23 5.15 4.41
C ARG A 28 2.23 5.57 3.36
N LEU A 29 1.71 6.80 3.52
CA LEU A 29 0.87 7.40 2.49
C LEU A 29 1.77 7.88 1.36
N GLU A 30 1.51 7.38 0.15
CA GLU A 30 2.29 7.74 -1.02
C GLU A 30 1.57 8.75 -1.91
N GLU A 31 0.27 8.56 -2.10
CA GLU A 31 -0.47 9.35 -3.06
C GLU A 31 -1.94 9.43 -2.69
N THR A 32 -2.55 10.58 -2.94
CA THR A 32 -4.00 10.74 -2.86
C THR A 32 -4.50 11.34 -4.17
N ASP A 33 -5.59 10.79 -4.66
CA ASP A 33 -6.20 11.25 -5.89
C ASP A 33 -7.71 11.15 -5.78
N TYR A 34 -8.43 11.78 -6.69
CA TYR A 34 -9.88 11.74 -6.74
C TYR A 34 -10.30 11.61 -8.20
N ASP A 35 -11.07 10.57 -8.50
CA ASP A 35 -11.44 10.30 -9.89
C ASP A 35 -12.77 10.95 -10.27
N ASP A 36 -13.10 10.89 -11.56
CA ASP A 36 -14.31 11.49 -12.10
C ASP A 36 -15.57 10.75 -11.67
N SER A 37 -15.45 9.54 -11.16
CA SER A 37 -16.59 8.74 -10.72
C SER A 37 -16.98 8.98 -9.25
N GLY A 38 -16.31 9.92 -8.58
CA GLY A 38 -16.63 10.26 -7.19
C GLY A 38 -15.93 9.38 -6.16
N HIS A 39 -14.78 8.83 -6.50
CA HIS A 39 -14.00 7.99 -5.60
C HIS A 39 -12.64 8.60 -5.28
N PHE A 40 -12.22 8.45 -4.04
CA PHE A 40 -10.84 8.72 -3.67
C PHE A 40 -9.98 7.52 -4.02
N LEU A 41 -8.81 7.79 -4.57
CA LEU A 41 -7.79 6.77 -4.83
C LEU A 41 -6.64 7.04 -3.88
N ILE A 42 -6.50 6.18 -2.88
CA ILE A 42 -5.47 6.34 -1.83
C ILE A 42 -4.41 5.26 -2.05
N THR A 43 -3.18 5.69 -2.25
CA THR A 43 -2.06 4.77 -2.41
C THR A 43 -1.26 4.73 -1.11
N LEU A 44 -1.22 3.55 -0.51
CA LEU A 44 -0.40 3.27 0.65
C LEU A 44 0.71 2.32 0.25
N SER A 45 1.84 2.43 0.91
CA SER A 45 2.92 1.47 0.74
C SER A 45 3.23 0.80 2.06
N THR A 46 3.68 -0.43 1.97
CA THR A 46 4.12 -1.22 3.11
C THR A 46 5.50 -1.77 2.83
N LEU A 47 6.26 -1.99 3.90
CA LEU A 47 7.58 -2.57 3.79
C LEU A 47 7.47 -4.07 4.05
N ASP A 48 7.78 -4.86 3.04
CA ASP A 48 7.77 -6.30 3.13
C ASP A 48 9.18 -6.80 3.33
N VAL A 49 9.34 -7.78 4.22
CA VAL A 49 10.64 -8.41 4.44
C VAL A 49 10.74 -9.59 3.49
N GLU A 50 11.69 -9.54 2.57
CA GLU A 50 11.96 -10.68 1.70
C GLU A 50 12.88 -11.66 2.43
N ASP A 51 12.74 -12.96 2.10
CA ASP A 51 13.65 -13.97 2.58
C ASP A 51 15.07 -13.61 2.10
N PRO A 52 16.06 -13.51 2.99
CA PRO A 52 17.43 -13.19 2.60
C PRO A 52 17.98 -14.11 1.51
N GLU A 53 17.58 -15.38 1.50
CA GLU A 53 18.00 -16.33 0.46
C GLU A 53 17.37 -15.99 -0.89
N ALA A 54 16.10 -15.58 -0.88
CA ALA A 54 15.43 -15.15 -2.10
C ALA A 54 16.01 -13.83 -2.61
N ALA A 55 16.55 -13.00 -1.71
CA ALA A 55 17.15 -11.71 -2.06
C ALA A 55 18.64 -11.83 -2.42
N GLY A 56 19.16 -13.04 -2.61
CA GLY A 56 20.54 -13.24 -3.03
C GLY A 56 21.48 -13.82 -1.97
N GLY A 57 20.96 -14.52 -0.98
CA GLY A 57 21.77 -15.24 0.00
C GLY A 57 22.68 -14.34 0.83
N VAL A 58 24.00 -14.55 0.67
CA VAL A 58 25.00 -13.81 1.44
C VAL A 58 24.91 -12.30 1.20
N VAL A 59 24.57 -11.89 -0.01
CA VAL A 59 24.43 -10.47 -0.34
C VAL A 59 23.30 -9.83 0.46
N GLY A 60 22.18 -10.54 0.61
CA GLY A 60 21.05 -10.05 1.39
C GLY A 60 21.37 -9.88 2.88
N ARG A 61 22.34 -10.66 3.39
CA ARG A 61 22.80 -10.55 4.78
C ARG A 61 23.77 -9.38 4.98
N LEU A 62 24.60 -9.13 3.96
CA LEU A 62 25.60 -8.07 4.02
C LEU A 62 24.99 -6.69 3.74
N ILE A 63 23.92 -6.65 2.96
CA ILE A 63 23.22 -5.40 2.61
C ILE A 63 21.74 -5.56 2.99
N PRO A 64 21.38 -5.27 4.27
CA PRO A 64 20.02 -5.48 4.75
C PRO A 64 18.94 -4.80 3.92
N GLN A 65 19.26 -3.71 3.25
CA GLN A 65 18.28 -3.00 2.40
C GLN A 65 17.77 -3.86 1.26
N LEU A 66 18.54 -4.82 0.81
CA LEU A 66 18.14 -5.73 -0.26
C LEU A 66 17.15 -6.79 0.21
N ALA A 67 17.01 -6.98 1.53
CA ALA A 67 16.06 -7.91 2.12
C ALA A 67 14.67 -7.30 2.29
N TYR A 68 14.50 -6.03 1.94
CA TYR A 68 13.24 -5.32 2.11
C TYR A 68 12.75 -4.83 0.77
N LYS A 69 11.44 -4.93 0.59
CA LYS A 69 10.77 -4.48 -0.63
C LYS A 69 9.54 -3.71 -0.23
N ARG A 70 9.30 -2.59 -0.90
CA ARG A 70 8.11 -1.79 -0.65
C ARG A 70 7.04 -2.16 -1.67
N THR A 71 5.86 -2.47 -1.18
CA THR A 71 4.71 -2.82 -1.99
C THR A 71 3.70 -1.68 -1.94
N TYR A 72 3.15 -1.33 -3.08
CA TYR A 72 2.18 -0.24 -3.21
C TYR A 72 0.79 -0.82 -3.42
N LYS A 73 -0.19 -0.30 -2.68
CA LYS A 73 -1.57 -0.72 -2.79
C LYS A 73 -2.46 0.50 -3.00
N VAL A 74 -3.36 0.41 -3.96
CA VAL A 74 -4.31 1.47 -4.25
C VAL A 74 -5.68 1.08 -3.72
N PHE A 75 -6.24 1.96 -2.90
CA PHE A 75 -7.55 1.79 -2.29
C PHE A 75 -8.53 2.73 -2.99
N ARG A 76 -9.59 2.18 -3.52
CA ARG A 76 -10.68 2.96 -4.10
C ARG A 76 -11.77 3.11 -3.05
N ILE A 77 -12.08 4.35 -2.71
CA ILE A 77 -12.96 4.66 -1.58
C ILE A 77 -14.09 5.55 -2.06
N ASP A 78 -15.32 5.15 -1.75
CA ASP A 78 -16.50 5.94 -2.08
C ASP A 78 -16.41 7.32 -1.43
N GLY A 79 -16.52 8.36 -2.26
CA GLY A 79 -16.38 9.74 -1.78
C GLY A 79 -17.54 10.21 -0.91
N ASP A 80 -18.69 9.57 -0.98
CA ASP A 80 -19.85 9.93 -0.19
C ASP A 80 -19.93 9.15 1.11
N THR A 81 -19.74 7.84 1.05
CA THR A 81 -19.92 6.96 2.21
C THR A 81 -18.62 6.66 2.94
N GLY A 82 -17.48 6.78 2.27
CA GLY A 82 -16.19 6.38 2.83
C GLY A 82 -15.93 4.88 2.79
N GLU A 83 -16.82 4.13 2.16
CA GLU A 83 -16.64 2.69 2.04
C GLU A 83 -15.48 2.34 1.11
N VAL A 84 -14.62 1.43 1.53
CA VAL A 84 -13.53 0.92 0.67
C VAL A 84 -14.13 -0.05 -0.33
N LYS A 85 -14.04 0.29 -1.60
CA LYS A 85 -14.60 -0.52 -2.70
C LYS A 85 -13.62 -1.54 -3.23
N SER A 86 -12.33 -1.23 -3.21
CA SER A 86 -11.31 -2.14 -3.69
C SER A 86 -9.95 -1.81 -3.13
N MET A 87 -9.10 -2.81 -3.07
CA MET A 87 -7.68 -2.68 -2.75
C MET A 87 -6.94 -3.47 -3.81
N LYS A 88 -6.05 -2.81 -4.54
CA LYS A 88 -5.30 -3.44 -5.62
C LYS A 88 -3.82 -3.18 -5.45
N VAL A 89 -3.02 -4.19 -5.76
CA VAL A 89 -1.57 -4.03 -5.79
C VAL A 89 -1.20 -3.22 -7.04
N ARG A 90 -0.43 -2.16 -6.82
CA ARG A 90 0.09 -1.34 -7.89
C ARG A 90 1.56 -1.69 -8.08
N GLN A 91 1.90 -2.13 -9.28
CA GLN A 91 3.29 -2.37 -9.64
C GLN A 91 3.83 -1.13 -10.32
N LEU A 92 4.97 -0.67 -9.81
CA LEU A 92 5.70 0.40 -10.48
C LEU A 92 6.40 -0.21 -11.67
N GLN A 93 5.99 0.22 -12.87
CA GLN A 93 6.64 -0.27 -14.07
C GLN A 93 7.99 0.44 -14.25
N PRO A 94 9.03 -0.30 -14.62
CA PRO A 94 10.29 0.36 -14.91
C PRO A 94 10.12 1.31 -16.09
N VAL A 95 10.74 2.46 -15.98
CA VAL A 95 10.72 3.45 -17.05
C VAL A 95 11.71 2.99 -18.11
N ASP A 96 11.18 2.75 -19.28
CA ASP A 96 12.01 2.35 -20.41
C ASP A 96 12.75 3.55 -21.00
#